data_032f735836286380f64a0322190573d8
#
_entry.id   032f735836286380f64a0322190573d8
#
_cell.length_a   1.000
_cell.length_b   1.000
_cell.length_c   1.000
_cell.angle_alpha   90.00
_cell.angle_beta   90.00
_cell.angle_gamma   90.00
#
_symmetry.space_group_name_H-M   'P 1'
#
loop_
_entity.id
_entity.type
_entity.pdbx_description
1 polymer ?
#
loop_
_entity_poly.entity_id
_entity_poly.type
_entity_poly.pdbx_seq_one_letter_code
_entity_poly.pdbx_strand_id
1 'polypeptide(L)'
;GGSISSYYWGWIRQPAGKGLEWIGRIYTRSTDYNSSLKSRVTMSLDTSKNQFSLKLTSVTAADTAVYYCARDYWNYFDYWGQGTLVTVSSA
;
A
#
# COMPACT_ATOMS: atom_id res chain seq x y z
N GLY A 1 12.94 -6.10 -15.17
CA GLY A 1 13.07 -5.09 -14.24
C GLY A 1 14.16 -5.25 -13.22
N GLY A 2 14.33 -4.24 -12.44
CA GLY A 2 15.30 -4.23 -11.40
C GLY A 2 14.86 -4.98 -10.15
N SER A 3 15.74 -5.01 -9.17
CA SER A 3 15.43 -5.62 -7.89
C SER A 3 14.37 -4.81 -7.15
N ILE A 4 13.43 -5.48 -6.55
CA ILE A 4 12.40 -4.83 -5.74
C ILE A 4 13.04 -4.08 -4.56
N SER A 5 14.20 -4.52 -4.07
CA SER A 5 14.87 -3.89 -2.95
C SER A 5 15.55 -2.57 -3.31
N SER A 6 15.60 -2.20 -4.59
CA SER A 6 16.27 -0.98 -5.04
C SER A 6 15.39 0.27 -4.99
N TYR A 7 14.12 0.12 -4.65
CA TYR A 7 13.15 1.21 -4.72
C TYR A 7 12.29 1.24 -3.48
N TYR A 8 11.73 2.43 -3.20
CA TYR A 8 10.60 2.54 -2.29
C TYR A 8 9.35 2.04 -3.00
N TRP A 9 8.54 1.29 -2.29
CA TRP A 9 7.25 0.81 -2.76
C TRP A 9 6.18 1.37 -1.86
N GLY A 10 5.10 1.86 -2.44
CA GLY A 10 4.02 2.47 -1.70
C GLY A 10 2.70 1.77 -1.95
N TRP A 11 1.81 1.89 -0.97
CA TRP A 11 0.43 1.46 -1.08
C TRP A 11 -0.48 2.68 -1.03
N ILE A 12 -1.41 2.73 -1.95
CA ILE A 12 -2.39 3.81 -2.06
C ILE A 12 -3.75 3.16 -2.22
N ARG A 13 -4.78 3.80 -1.69
CA ARG A 13 -6.13 3.32 -1.89
C ARG A 13 -7.04 4.46 -2.30
N GLN A 14 -8.14 4.10 -2.96
CA GLN A 14 -9.16 5.06 -3.34
C GLN A 14 -10.52 4.52 -2.92
N PRO A 15 -11.06 5.01 -1.81
CA PRO A 15 -12.43 4.67 -1.42
C PRO A 15 -13.43 5.18 -2.45
N ALA A 16 -14.56 4.50 -2.59
CA ALA A 16 -15.57 4.88 -3.57
C ALA A 16 -16.01 6.33 -3.37
N GLY A 17 -15.99 7.10 -4.45
CA GLY A 17 -16.41 8.50 -4.42
C GLY A 17 -15.45 9.44 -3.74
N LYS A 18 -14.24 8.99 -3.42
CA LYS A 18 -13.25 9.81 -2.73
C LYS A 18 -11.95 9.86 -3.51
N GLY A 19 -11.04 10.74 -3.09
CA GLY A 19 -9.73 10.84 -3.70
C GLY A 19 -8.78 9.76 -3.23
N LEU A 20 -7.60 9.77 -3.78
CA LEU A 20 -6.55 8.82 -3.40
C LEU A 20 -6.08 9.09 -1.98
N GLU A 21 -5.85 8.03 -1.23
CA GLU A 21 -5.33 8.10 0.12
C GLU A 21 -4.05 7.28 0.19
N TRP A 22 -2.95 7.92 0.58
CA TRP A 22 -1.67 7.24 0.77
C TRP A 22 -1.73 6.41 2.06
N ILE A 23 -1.29 5.17 1.96
CA ILE A 23 -1.27 4.25 3.10
C ILE A 23 0.11 4.22 3.74
N GLY A 24 1.14 4.08 2.93
CA GLY A 24 2.50 4.02 3.42
C GLY A 24 3.47 3.59 2.34
N ARG A 25 4.75 3.56 2.69
CA ARG A 25 5.79 3.11 1.78
C ARG A 25 6.84 2.31 2.54
N ILE A 26 7.56 1.47 1.83
CA ILE A 26 8.60 0.64 2.39
C ILE A 26 9.82 0.62 1.46
N TYR A 27 11.00 0.66 2.05
CA TYR A 27 12.26 0.47 1.33
C TYR A 27 13.15 -0.42 2.21
N THR A 28 13.43 -1.61 1.73
CA THR A 28 14.26 -2.59 2.42
C THR A 28 13.90 -2.77 3.90
N ARG A 29 14.34 -1.85 4.76
CA ARG A 29 14.09 -1.93 6.21
C ARG A 29 13.39 -0.70 6.76
N SER A 30 13.14 0.31 5.94
CA SER A 30 12.51 1.56 6.37
C SER A 30 11.06 1.56 5.97
N THR A 31 10.19 1.92 6.89
CA THR A 31 8.77 2.04 6.61
C THR A 31 8.26 3.39 7.08
N ASP A 32 7.40 3.99 6.25
CA ASP A 32 6.65 5.19 6.61
C ASP A 32 5.18 4.89 6.44
N TYR A 33 4.37 5.28 7.40
CA TYR A 33 2.93 5.02 7.38
C TYR A 33 2.16 6.32 7.49
N ASN A 34 0.98 6.34 6.85
CA ASN A 34 0.01 7.39 7.10
C ASN A 34 -0.40 7.32 8.57
N SER A 35 -0.27 8.43 9.29
CA SER A 35 -0.47 8.44 10.74
C SER A 35 -1.88 8.01 11.14
N SER A 36 -2.88 8.23 10.31
CA SER A 36 -4.25 7.81 10.60
C SER A 36 -4.45 6.30 10.51
N LEU A 37 -3.52 5.59 9.84
CA LEU A 37 -3.63 4.15 9.63
C LEU A 37 -2.52 3.38 10.34
N LYS A 38 -1.55 4.05 10.91
CA LYS A 38 -0.30 3.46 11.39
C LYS A 38 -0.51 2.28 12.32
N SER A 39 -1.49 2.38 13.22
CA SER A 39 -1.73 1.32 14.20
C SER A 39 -2.32 0.05 13.61
N ARG A 40 -2.83 0.11 12.39
CA ARG A 40 -3.52 -1.02 11.75
C ARG A 40 -2.79 -1.60 10.55
N VAL A 41 -1.66 -0.99 10.16
CA VAL A 41 -0.99 -1.32 8.89
C VAL A 41 0.34 -1.98 9.16
N THR A 42 0.61 -3.06 8.43
CA THR A 42 1.93 -3.68 8.37
C THR A 42 2.27 -3.89 6.90
N MET A 43 3.42 -3.38 6.49
CA MET A 43 3.95 -3.63 5.15
C MET A 43 5.17 -4.51 5.27
N SER A 44 5.38 -5.37 4.30
CA SER A 44 6.55 -6.24 4.28
C SER A 44 7.08 -6.37 2.86
N LEU A 45 8.39 -6.59 2.78
CA LEU A 45 9.10 -6.73 1.53
C LEU A 45 9.90 -8.02 1.59
N ASP A 46 9.56 -8.96 0.71
CA ASP A 46 10.28 -10.22 0.62
C ASP A 46 11.14 -10.20 -0.64
N THR A 47 12.43 -9.90 -0.46
CA THR A 47 13.34 -9.77 -1.59
C THR A 47 13.61 -11.10 -2.29
N SER A 48 13.52 -12.21 -1.56
CA SER A 48 13.76 -13.53 -2.15
C SER A 48 12.64 -13.93 -3.11
N LYS A 49 11.43 -13.43 -2.88
CA LYS A 49 10.27 -13.72 -3.73
C LYS A 49 9.86 -12.54 -4.58
N ASN A 50 10.56 -11.42 -4.48
CA ASN A 50 10.17 -10.16 -5.13
C ASN A 50 8.73 -9.80 -4.82
N GLN A 51 8.35 -9.93 -3.54
CA GLN A 51 6.98 -9.65 -3.11
C GLN A 51 6.93 -8.47 -2.15
N PHE A 52 5.91 -7.69 -2.32
CA PHE A 52 5.62 -6.51 -1.52
C PHE A 52 4.18 -6.67 -1.02
N SER A 53 4.00 -6.70 0.29
CA SER A 53 2.72 -7.07 0.90
C SER A 53 2.23 -6.00 1.85
N LEU A 54 0.90 -5.91 1.93
CA LEU A 54 0.22 -5.01 2.86
C LEU A 54 -0.75 -5.82 3.70
N LYS A 55 -0.69 -5.61 5.01
CA LYS A 55 -1.66 -6.19 5.93
C LYS A 55 -2.36 -5.06 6.68
N LEU A 56 -3.67 -5.05 6.61
CA LEU A 56 -4.50 -4.06 7.30
C LEU A 56 -5.40 -4.82 8.26
N THR A 57 -5.33 -4.44 9.53
CA THR A 57 -6.11 -5.10 10.59
C THR A 57 -7.29 -4.26 11.04
N SER A 58 -8.21 -4.88 11.79
CA SER A 58 -9.39 -4.19 12.34
C SER A 58 -10.19 -3.47 11.26
N VAL A 59 -10.38 -4.14 10.12
CA VAL A 59 -11.04 -3.52 8.97
C VAL A 59 -12.53 -3.36 9.20
N THR A 60 -13.07 -2.29 8.63
CA THR A 60 -14.51 -2.02 8.63
C THR A 60 -14.94 -1.70 7.20
N ALA A 61 -16.24 -1.47 6.99
CA ALA A 61 -16.74 -1.10 5.67
C ALA A 61 -16.08 0.16 5.12
N ALA A 62 -15.59 1.02 5.99
CA ALA A 62 -14.87 2.23 5.57
C ALA A 62 -13.54 1.93 4.86
N ASP A 63 -13.03 0.71 5.00
CA ASP A 63 -11.80 0.30 4.33
C ASP A 63 -12.03 -0.30 2.94
N THR A 64 -13.28 -0.35 2.50
CA THR A 64 -13.62 -0.75 1.14
C THR A 64 -13.07 0.28 0.16
N ALA A 65 -12.23 -0.17 -0.75
CA ALA A 65 -11.55 0.73 -1.68
C ALA A 65 -10.86 -0.08 -2.77
N VAL A 66 -10.43 0.63 -3.81
CA VAL A 66 -9.49 0.05 -4.76
C VAL A 66 -8.08 0.30 -4.19
N TYR A 67 -7.30 -0.74 -4.06
CA TYR A 67 -5.95 -0.67 -3.50
C TYR A 67 -4.93 -0.81 -4.63
N TYR A 68 -3.97 0.08 -4.63
CA TYR A 68 -2.88 0.10 -5.61
C TYR A 68 -1.55 -0.04 -4.90
N CYS A 69 -0.62 -0.76 -5.52
CA CYS A 69 0.78 -0.64 -5.16
C CYS A 69 1.49 0.15 -6.24
N ALA A 70 2.49 0.92 -5.85
CA ALA A 70 3.19 1.78 -6.78
C ALA A 70 4.63 1.93 -6.36
N ARG A 71 5.50 2.20 -7.33
CA ARG A 71 6.89 2.52 -7.06
C ARG A 71 6.99 4.01 -6.74
N ASP A 72 7.60 4.33 -5.60
CA ASP A 72 7.83 5.70 -5.16
C ASP A 72 9.23 6.12 -5.60
N TYR A 73 9.30 7.12 -6.46
CA TYR A 73 10.57 7.64 -6.97
C TYR A 73 10.63 9.13 -6.68
N TRP A 74 11.54 9.53 -5.80
CA TRP A 74 11.74 10.94 -5.45
C TRP A 74 10.46 11.64 -5.00
N ASN A 75 9.69 10.98 -4.11
CA ASN A 75 8.46 11.51 -3.53
C ASN A 75 7.27 11.60 -4.49
N TYR A 76 7.33 10.88 -5.60
CA TYR A 76 6.14 10.67 -6.43
C TYR A 76 6.13 9.24 -6.98
N PHE A 77 4.95 8.80 -7.38
CA PHE A 77 4.76 7.44 -7.86
C PHE A 77 4.86 7.44 -9.38
N ASP A 78 5.84 6.71 -9.90
CA ASP A 78 6.08 6.66 -11.34
C ASP A 78 5.59 5.39 -12.01
N TYR A 79 5.42 4.31 -11.26
CA TYR A 79 4.85 3.07 -11.78
C TYR A 79 3.75 2.60 -10.86
N TRP A 80 2.59 2.34 -11.44
CA TRP A 80 1.42 1.88 -10.69
C TRP A 80 1.06 0.48 -11.14
N GLY A 81 0.80 -0.39 -10.18
CA GLY A 81 0.19 -1.68 -10.47
C GLY A 81 -1.29 -1.50 -10.75
N GLN A 82 -1.92 -2.56 -11.25
CA GLN A 82 -3.37 -2.56 -11.39
C GLN A 82 -4.02 -2.49 -10.02
N GLY A 83 -5.09 -1.72 -9.92
CA GLY A 83 -5.85 -1.65 -8.69
C GLY A 83 -6.64 -2.92 -8.44
N THR A 84 -6.82 -3.25 -7.18
CA THR A 84 -7.64 -4.37 -6.76
C THR A 84 -8.75 -3.85 -5.87
N LEU A 85 -9.99 -4.14 -6.24
CA LEU A 85 -11.11 -3.77 -5.39
C LEU A 85 -11.19 -4.73 -4.21
N VAL A 86 -11.13 -4.18 -3.01
CA VAL A 86 -11.30 -4.95 -1.78
C VAL A 86 -12.56 -4.45 -1.10
N THR A 87 -13.50 -5.36 -0.89
CA THR A 87 -14.78 -5.03 -0.29
C THR A 87 -14.83 -5.61 1.12
N VAL A 88 -15.15 -4.77 2.09
CA VAL A 88 -15.33 -5.19 3.47
C VAL A 88 -16.80 -4.95 3.84
N SER A 89 -17.50 -6.03 4.17
CA SER A 89 -18.87 -5.92 4.59
C SER A 89 -18.97 -6.19 6.08
N SER A 90 -19.87 -5.44 6.75
CA SER A 90 -20.17 -5.74 8.13
C SER A 90 -21.18 -6.87 8.16
N ALA A 91 -20.81 -7.96 8.78
CA ALA A 91 -21.67 -9.12 8.88
C ALA A 91 -22.62 -8.97 10.06
#